data_aee9e727a66279e8d7106944960168aa
#
_entry.id   aee9e727a66279e8d7106944960168aa
#
_cell.length_a   1.000
_cell.length_b   1.000
_cell.length_c   1.000
_cell.angle_alpha   90.00
_cell.angle_beta   90.00
_cell.angle_gamma   90.00
#
_symmetry.space_group_name_H-M   'P 1'
#
loop_
_entity.id
_entity.type
_entity.pdbx_description
1 polymer ?
#
loop_
_entity_poly.entity_id
_entity_poly.type
_entity_poly.pdbx_seq_one_letter_code
_entity_poly.pdbx_strand_id
1 'polypeptide(L)'
;MTKKPYEDSRLANYVARRILELKPSKTQSEIAAQAGFVNPNMITMIKQGSNKAALDRIPALARALEVDPAYLMGLALEQAIGRTAAEAVIEIFGDPVTENELGWIKAIREASGHSDPRLTTRSRAAVNAIFGR
;
A
#
# COMPACT_ATOMS: atom_id res chain seq x y z
N MET A 1 -14.93 -29.90 -1.94
CA MET A 1 -14.85 -28.54 -2.50
C MET A 1 -13.41 -28.15 -2.72
N THR A 2 -13.13 -27.57 -3.86
CA THR A 2 -11.78 -27.10 -4.18
C THR A 2 -11.51 -25.79 -3.46
N LYS A 3 -10.40 -25.73 -2.73
CA LYS A 3 -9.97 -24.51 -2.06
C LYS A 3 -9.55 -23.46 -3.10
N LYS A 4 -9.92 -22.20 -2.88
CA LYS A 4 -9.54 -21.10 -3.76
C LYS A 4 -8.05 -20.78 -3.53
N PRO A 5 -7.30 -20.44 -4.59
CA PRO A 5 -5.83 -20.27 -4.51
C PRO A 5 -5.36 -19.26 -3.47
N TYR A 6 -6.12 -18.18 -3.26
CA TYR A 6 -5.69 -17.07 -2.42
C TYR A 6 -6.64 -16.79 -1.25
N GLU A 7 -7.53 -17.75 -0.91
CA GLU A 7 -8.54 -17.50 0.11
C GLU A 7 -7.97 -17.25 1.51
N ASP A 8 -6.79 -17.81 1.80
CA ASP A 8 -6.12 -17.61 3.07
C ASP A 8 -5.10 -16.46 3.04
N SER A 9 -4.97 -15.77 1.91
CA SER A 9 -4.01 -14.68 1.80
C SER A 9 -4.44 -13.50 2.69
N ARG A 10 -3.47 -12.82 3.26
CA ARG A 10 -3.73 -11.62 4.07
C ARG A 10 -4.41 -10.54 3.26
N LEU A 11 -4.08 -10.43 1.96
CA LEU A 11 -4.72 -9.45 1.09
C LEU A 11 -6.22 -9.72 0.95
N ALA A 12 -6.60 -10.96 0.65
CA ALA A 12 -8.03 -11.31 0.48
C ALA A 12 -8.82 -11.01 1.74
N ASN A 13 -8.28 -11.41 2.90
CA ASN A 13 -8.92 -11.15 4.19
C ASN A 13 -9.04 -9.67 4.50
N TYR A 14 -7.99 -8.91 4.22
CA TYR A 14 -7.96 -7.47 4.44
C TYR A 14 -8.98 -6.73 3.56
N VAL A 15 -9.03 -7.07 2.28
CA VAL A 15 -9.97 -6.47 1.33
C VAL A 15 -11.41 -6.78 1.73
N ALA A 16 -11.69 -8.05 2.08
CA ALA A 16 -13.04 -8.46 2.49
C ALA A 16 -13.50 -7.68 3.72
N ARG A 17 -12.63 -7.54 4.72
CA ARG A 17 -12.94 -6.79 5.94
C ARG A 17 -13.17 -5.31 5.63
N ARG A 18 -12.32 -4.71 4.81
CA ARG A 18 -12.43 -3.29 4.48
C ARG A 18 -13.71 -2.98 3.71
N ILE A 19 -14.13 -3.86 2.81
CA ILE A 19 -15.40 -3.72 2.09
C ILE A 19 -16.56 -3.68 3.08
N LEU A 20 -16.56 -4.55 4.09
CA LEU A 20 -17.58 -4.56 5.13
C LEU A 20 -17.56 -3.27 5.95
N GLU A 21 -16.39 -2.77 6.31
CA GLU A 21 -16.25 -1.52 7.06
C GLU A 21 -16.79 -0.32 6.29
N LEU A 22 -16.63 -0.31 4.97
CA LEU A 22 -17.08 0.78 4.12
C LEU A 22 -18.56 0.68 3.72
N LYS A 23 -19.21 -0.44 3.96
CA LYS A 23 -20.57 -0.70 3.51
C LYS A 23 -21.59 0.40 3.84
N PRO A 24 -21.53 1.03 5.03
CA PRO A 24 -22.47 2.12 5.34
C PRO A 24 -22.32 3.34 4.43
N SER A 25 -21.16 3.57 3.83
CA SER A 25 -20.90 4.74 3.01
C SER A 25 -20.64 4.44 1.53
N LYS A 26 -20.29 3.20 1.21
CA LYS A 26 -19.84 2.84 -0.14
C LYS A 26 -20.19 1.39 -0.45
N THR A 27 -20.82 1.16 -1.61
CA THR A 27 -21.16 -0.19 -2.05
C THR A 27 -19.98 -0.88 -2.69
N GLN A 28 -20.03 -2.20 -2.79
CA GLN A 28 -18.99 -2.96 -3.47
C GLN A 28 -18.90 -2.57 -4.96
N SER A 29 -20.03 -2.28 -5.60
CA SER A 29 -20.06 -1.81 -7.00
C SER A 29 -19.34 -0.47 -7.15
N GLU A 30 -19.53 0.44 -6.22
CA GLU A 30 -18.83 1.74 -6.22
C GLU A 30 -17.34 1.56 -6.05
N ILE A 31 -16.92 0.65 -5.17
CA ILE A 31 -15.50 0.32 -4.98
C ILE A 31 -14.90 -0.21 -6.28
N ALA A 32 -15.59 -1.16 -6.93
CA ALA A 32 -15.13 -1.73 -8.20
C ALA A 32 -14.97 -0.65 -9.28
N ALA A 33 -15.95 0.25 -9.40
CA ALA A 33 -15.90 1.35 -10.36
C ALA A 33 -14.75 2.30 -10.08
N GLN A 34 -14.55 2.69 -8.82
CA GLN A 34 -13.47 3.59 -8.40
C GLN A 34 -12.11 2.95 -8.60
N ALA A 35 -12.02 1.63 -8.44
CA ALA A 35 -10.78 0.88 -8.68
C ALA A 35 -10.50 0.67 -10.17
N GLY A 36 -11.43 1.05 -11.04
CA GLY A 36 -11.25 0.94 -12.48
C GLY A 36 -11.49 -0.44 -13.06
N PHE A 37 -12.20 -1.31 -12.33
CA PHE A 37 -12.53 -2.63 -12.84
C PHE A 37 -13.71 -2.55 -13.81
N VAL A 38 -13.49 -3.04 -15.03
CA VAL A 38 -14.55 -3.12 -16.04
C VAL A 38 -15.64 -4.10 -15.61
N ASN A 39 -15.23 -5.22 -15.03
CA ASN A 39 -16.15 -6.22 -14.47
C ASN A 39 -16.21 -6.06 -12.95
N PRO A 40 -17.39 -5.63 -12.41
CA PRO A 40 -17.55 -5.46 -10.96
C PRO A 40 -17.29 -6.76 -10.16
N ASN A 41 -17.47 -7.92 -10.80
CA ASN A 41 -17.25 -9.20 -10.15
C ASN A 41 -15.78 -9.45 -9.79
N MET A 42 -14.84 -8.66 -10.36
CA MET A 42 -13.43 -8.79 -10.02
C MET A 42 -13.18 -8.53 -8.54
N ILE A 43 -13.87 -7.55 -7.96
CA ILE A 43 -13.79 -7.28 -6.52
C ILE A 43 -14.21 -8.49 -5.69
N THR A 44 -15.28 -9.15 -6.11
CA THR A 44 -15.76 -10.38 -5.44
C THR A 44 -14.69 -11.48 -5.50
N MET A 45 -14.05 -11.63 -6.66
CA MET A 45 -13.02 -12.66 -6.86
C MET A 45 -11.77 -12.37 -6.03
N ILE A 46 -11.42 -11.12 -5.87
CA ILE A 46 -10.26 -10.72 -5.04
C ILE A 46 -10.55 -10.97 -3.56
N LYS A 47 -11.69 -10.51 -3.05
CA LYS A 47 -12.02 -10.66 -1.64
C LYS A 47 -12.25 -12.12 -1.23
N GLN A 48 -12.69 -12.95 -2.15
CA GLN A 48 -12.90 -14.37 -1.89
C GLN A 48 -11.62 -15.19 -2.09
N GLY A 49 -10.60 -14.62 -2.68
CA GLY A 49 -9.34 -15.31 -2.92
C GLY A 49 -9.34 -16.20 -4.15
N SER A 50 -10.31 -16.03 -5.07
CA SER A 50 -10.32 -16.74 -6.35
C SER A 50 -9.22 -16.21 -7.27
N ASN A 51 -8.98 -14.90 -7.23
CA ASN A 51 -7.95 -14.21 -8.01
C ASN A 51 -7.04 -13.41 -7.09
N LYS A 52 -5.79 -13.28 -7.49
CA LYS A 52 -4.87 -12.34 -6.83
C LYS A 52 -5.18 -10.92 -7.30
N ALA A 53 -4.81 -9.92 -6.49
CA ALA A 53 -4.89 -8.54 -6.89
C ALA A 53 -3.64 -8.21 -7.71
N ALA A 54 -3.82 -7.74 -8.96
CA ALA A 54 -2.70 -7.36 -9.81
C ALA A 54 -2.00 -6.13 -9.24
N LEU A 55 -0.66 -6.13 -9.25
CA LEU A 55 0.13 -5.07 -8.63
C LEU A 55 -0.15 -3.69 -9.22
N ASP A 56 -0.39 -3.61 -10.52
CA ASP A 56 -0.67 -2.35 -11.20
C ASP A 56 -2.05 -1.78 -10.86
N ARG A 57 -2.93 -2.57 -10.26
CA ARG A 57 -4.26 -2.12 -9.81
C ARG A 57 -4.25 -1.60 -8.38
N ILE A 58 -3.18 -1.83 -7.64
CA ILE A 58 -3.12 -1.48 -6.22
C ILE A 58 -3.32 0.01 -5.95
N PRO A 59 -2.72 0.94 -6.68
CA PRO A 59 -2.96 2.37 -6.41
C PRO A 59 -4.44 2.75 -6.49
N ALA A 60 -5.14 2.32 -7.53
CA ALA A 60 -6.57 2.62 -7.69
C ALA A 60 -7.42 1.87 -6.67
N LEU A 61 -7.10 0.61 -6.39
CA LEU A 61 -7.82 -0.19 -5.40
C LEU A 61 -7.66 0.41 -4.00
N ALA A 62 -6.47 0.87 -3.65
CA ALA A 62 -6.22 1.51 -2.36
C ALA A 62 -7.05 2.78 -2.20
N ARG A 63 -7.15 3.60 -3.26
CA ARG A 63 -8.00 4.78 -3.23
C ARG A 63 -9.47 4.42 -3.05
N ALA A 64 -9.93 3.41 -3.77
CA ALA A 64 -11.32 2.95 -3.68
C ALA A 64 -11.65 2.43 -2.29
N LEU A 65 -10.73 1.71 -1.67
CA LEU A 65 -10.89 1.15 -0.33
C LEU A 65 -10.56 2.16 0.79
N GLU A 66 -10.02 3.32 0.43
CA GLU A 66 -9.61 4.36 1.38
C GLU A 66 -8.61 3.84 2.40
N VAL A 67 -7.58 3.14 1.90
CA VAL A 67 -6.51 2.56 2.72
C VAL A 67 -5.15 3.03 2.23
N ASP A 68 -4.13 2.81 3.06
CA ASP A 68 -2.75 3.12 2.73
C ASP A 68 -2.28 2.27 1.54
N PRO A 69 -1.94 2.89 0.39
CA PRO A 69 -1.50 2.14 -0.79
C PRO A 69 -0.22 1.34 -0.56
N ALA A 70 0.69 1.83 0.28
CA ALA A 70 1.93 1.11 0.57
C ALA A 70 1.67 -0.17 1.36
N TYR A 71 0.77 -0.11 2.33
CA TYR A 71 0.37 -1.30 3.08
C TYR A 71 -0.30 -2.33 2.17
N LEU A 72 -1.23 -1.88 1.33
CA LEU A 72 -1.92 -2.77 0.39
C LEU A 72 -0.94 -3.36 -0.62
N MET A 73 0.03 -2.57 -1.11
CA MET A 73 1.05 -3.07 -2.02
C MET A 73 1.90 -4.17 -1.37
N GLY A 74 2.25 -4.02 -0.09
CA GLY A 74 2.96 -5.05 0.65
C GLY A 74 2.20 -6.37 0.69
N LEU A 75 0.89 -6.32 0.94
CA LEU A 75 0.03 -7.51 0.92
C LEU A 75 -0.07 -8.12 -0.48
N ALA A 76 -0.14 -7.28 -1.51
CA ALA A 76 -0.20 -7.74 -2.90
C ALA A 76 1.11 -8.40 -3.33
N LEU A 77 2.24 -7.86 -2.92
CA LEU A 77 3.55 -8.48 -3.17
C LEU A 77 3.63 -9.85 -2.50
N GLU A 78 3.19 -9.95 -1.25
CA GLU A 78 3.15 -11.21 -0.52
C GLU A 78 2.31 -12.26 -1.27
N GLN A 79 1.17 -11.86 -1.83
CA GLN A 79 0.32 -12.72 -2.62
C GLN A 79 0.97 -13.14 -3.95
N ALA A 80 1.69 -12.21 -4.59
CA ALA A 80 2.28 -12.42 -5.91
C ALA A 80 3.57 -13.24 -5.88
N ILE A 81 4.46 -12.99 -4.90
CA ILE A 81 5.81 -13.57 -4.88
C ILE A 81 6.14 -14.34 -3.60
N GLY A 82 5.19 -14.43 -2.67
CA GLY A 82 5.39 -15.11 -1.39
C GLY A 82 5.92 -14.16 -0.33
N ARG A 83 5.73 -14.55 0.92
CA ARG A 83 6.03 -13.71 2.07
C ARG A 83 7.52 -13.36 2.19
N THR A 84 8.38 -14.36 2.03
CA THR A 84 9.84 -14.17 2.18
C THR A 84 10.39 -13.20 1.15
N ALA A 85 9.98 -13.39 -0.12
CA ALA A 85 10.42 -12.50 -1.20
C ALA A 85 9.85 -11.09 -1.04
N ALA A 86 8.60 -10.97 -0.60
CA ALA A 86 7.98 -9.67 -0.34
C ALA A 86 8.73 -8.92 0.77
N GLU A 87 9.09 -9.62 1.85
CA GLU A 87 9.87 -9.03 2.94
C GLU A 87 11.23 -8.52 2.45
N ALA A 88 11.88 -9.25 1.54
CA ALA A 88 13.16 -8.83 0.95
C ALA A 88 13.01 -7.53 0.15
N VAL A 89 11.93 -7.39 -0.61
CA VAL A 89 11.65 -6.15 -1.37
C VAL A 89 11.46 -4.97 -0.42
N ILE A 90 10.67 -5.18 0.64
CA ILE A 90 10.39 -4.14 1.63
C ILE A 90 11.68 -3.74 2.37
N GLU A 91 12.53 -4.72 2.69
CA GLU A 91 13.81 -4.46 3.35
C GLU A 91 14.72 -3.57 2.49
N ILE A 92 14.75 -3.81 1.17
CA ILE A 92 15.58 -3.04 0.22
C ILE A 92 15.04 -1.61 0.05
N PHE A 93 13.73 -1.46 -0.12
CA PHE A 93 13.13 -0.16 -0.41
C PHE A 93 12.72 0.62 0.85
N GLY A 94 12.73 -0.03 2.02
CA GLY A 94 12.44 0.60 3.30
C GLY A 94 10.97 0.89 3.53
N ASP A 95 10.71 1.72 4.53
CA ASP A 95 9.36 2.10 4.89
C ASP A 95 8.73 2.99 3.82
N PRO A 96 7.43 2.80 3.56
CA PRO A 96 6.72 3.68 2.64
C PRO A 96 6.64 5.10 3.20
N VAL A 97 6.69 6.08 2.30
CA VAL A 97 6.59 7.49 2.66
C VAL A 97 5.42 8.14 1.94
N THR A 98 4.86 9.19 2.53
CA THR A 98 3.80 9.97 1.89
C THR A 98 4.39 10.86 0.80
N GLU A 99 3.54 11.43 -0.04
CA GLU A 99 3.96 12.36 -1.08
C GLU A 99 4.67 13.59 -0.49
N ASN A 100 4.16 14.09 0.64
CA ASN A 100 4.79 15.22 1.35
C ASN A 100 6.15 14.83 1.92
N GLU A 101 6.24 13.66 2.55
CA GLU A 101 7.52 13.15 3.06
C GLU A 101 8.53 12.94 1.94
N LEU A 102 8.07 12.49 0.76
CA LEU A 102 8.95 12.34 -0.40
C LEU A 102 9.54 13.69 -0.82
N GLY A 103 8.76 14.77 -0.72
CA GLY A 103 9.26 16.13 -0.96
C GLY A 103 10.43 16.49 -0.08
N TRP A 104 10.33 16.16 1.23
CA TRP A 104 11.43 16.36 2.17
C TRP A 104 12.66 15.53 1.78
N ILE A 105 12.44 14.27 1.43
CA ILE A 105 13.52 13.37 1.03
C ILE A 105 14.25 13.91 -0.22
N LYS A 106 13.49 14.35 -1.22
CA LYS A 106 14.07 14.92 -2.45
C LYS A 106 14.88 16.17 -2.17
N ALA A 107 14.39 17.05 -1.29
CA ALA A 107 15.11 18.26 -0.91
C ALA A 107 16.42 17.92 -0.20
N ILE A 108 16.41 16.92 0.68
CA ILE A 108 17.62 16.45 1.37
C ILE A 108 18.62 15.88 0.37
N ARG A 109 18.17 15.06 -0.56
CA ARG A 109 19.03 14.47 -1.59
C ARG A 109 19.71 15.54 -2.43
N GLU A 110 18.96 16.53 -2.87
CA GLU A 110 19.45 17.63 -3.67
C GLU A 110 20.45 18.49 -2.88
N ALA A 111 20.07 18.90 -1.67
CA ALA A 111 20.91 19.75 -0.82
C ALA A 111 22.24 19.08 -0.44
N SER A 112 22.22 17.77 -0.27
CA SER A 112 23.41 17.00 0.11
C SER A 112 24.25 16.54 -1.08
N GLY A 113 23.82 16.82 -2.30
CA GLY A 113 24.48 16.31 -3.50
C GLY A 113 24.47 14.80 -3.59
N HIS A 114 23.37 14.18 -3.11
CA HIS A 114 23.18 12.72 -3.09
C HIS A 114 24.25 11.97 -2.30
N SER A 115 24.71 12.56 -1.20
CA SER A 115 25.77 11.97 -0.36
C SER A 115 25.27 10.98 0.71
N ASP A 116 23.96 10.77 0.77
CA ASP A 116 23.32 9.92 1.79
C ASP A 116 23.73 10.33 3.22
N PRO A 117 23.40 11.58 3.62
CA PRO A 117 23.84 12.11 4.91
C PRO A 117 23.15 11.41 6.07
N ARG A 118 23.96 11.10 7.10
CA ARG A 118 23.44 10.55 8.34
C ARG A 118 22.75 11.65 9.16
N LEU A 119 21.67 11.31 9.83
CA LEU A 119 21.03 12.21 10.77
C LEU A 119 21.94 12.38 12.00
N THR A 120 22.36 13.62 12.26
CA THR A 120 23.22 13.95 13.39
C THR A 120 22.40 14.65 14.47
N THR A 121 23.00 14.86 15.66
CA THR A 121 22.37 15.66 16.72
C THR A 121 22.01 17.05 16.23
N ARG A 122 22.92 17.66 15.46
CA ARG A 122 22.73 19.00 14.90
C ARG A 122 21.57 19.03 13.89
N SER A 123 21.54 18.10 12.96
CA SER A 123 20.47 18.07 11.95
C SER A 123 19.12 17.72 12.57
N ARG A 124 19.09 16.85 13.59
CA ARG A 124 17.86 16.56 14.32
C ARG A 124 17.34 17.81 15.03
N ALA A 125 18.22 18.58 15.66
CA ALA A 125 17.84 19.83 16.31
C ALA A 125 17.26 20.82 15.30
N ALA A 126 17.84 20.91 14.10
CA ALA A 126 17.36 21.78 13.03
C ALA A 126 15.96 21.38 12.58
N VAL A 127 15.71 20.07 12.38
CA VAL A 127 14.38 19.57 12.01
C VAL A 127 13.37 19.86 13.11
N ASN A 128 13.72 19.61 14.36
CA ASN A 128 12.83 19.90 15.50
C ASN A 128 12.48 21.38 15.56
N ALA A 129 13.45 22.27 15.29
CA ALA A 129 13.23 23.71 15.30
C ALA A 129 12.22 24.16 14.23
N ILE A 130 12.23 23.53 13.06
CA ILE A 130 11.25 23.82 12.00
C ILE A 130 9.82 23.64 12.53
N PHE A 131 9.58 22.66 13.39
CA PHE A 131 8.26 22.35 13.94
C PHE A 131 8.03 22.94 15.34
N GLY A 132 8.90 23.87 15.78
CA GLY A 132 8.76 24.54 17.05
C GLY A 132 9.14 23.70 18.27
N ARG A 133 10.02 22.74 18.07
CA ARG A 133 10.43 21.85 19.17
C ARG A 133 11.91 21.93 19.52
#